data_b8201b32c83e527776959759905da747
#
_entry.id   b8201b32c83e527776959759905da747
#
_cell.length_a   1.000
_cell.length_b   1.000
_cell.length_c   1.000
_cell.angle_alpha   90.00
_cell.angle_beta   90.00
_cell.angle_gamma   90.00
#
_symmetry.space_group_name_H-M   'P 1'
#
loop_
_entity.id
_entity.type
_entity.pdbx_description
1 polymer ?
#
loop_
_entity_poly.entity_id
_entity_poly.type
_entity_poly.pdbx_seq_one_letter_code
_entity_poly.pdbx_strand_id
1 'polypeptide(L)'
;MVIRILLLSLVLALGVGLVACKKDSPTESYKALFAAVKSKNTEAIKKWMSKSTLGFAESVAKQQNQPVEKVFENGFTGTTFAASLPEMRDERIKDNMGAVEVWNSKVQKWEDLPFIKEDDGWKLAIGDLFAGTYQSPGPGQAAKDAEEANKMSNNIIQAPGMNGNINVMPKVNGKNPVPMPPPASNKPSMKQNLDQMKKGNTNSPAQ
;
A
#
# COMPACT_ATOMS: atom_id res chain seq x y z
N MET A 1 48.61 10.04 35.79
CA MET A 1 47.17 10.24 35.95
C MET A 1 46.55 11.02 34.78
N VAL A 2 47.21 12.02 34.25
CA VAL A 2 46.73 12.88 33.14
C VAL A 2 46.52 12.11 31.81
N ILE A 3 47.37 11.15 31.44
CA ILE A 3 47.29 10.37 30.19
C ILE A 3 46.06 9.45 30.15
N ARG A 4 45.61 8.93 31.30
CA ARG A 4 44.40 8.09 31.37
C ARG A 4 43.11 8.88 31.19
N ILE A 5 43.08 10.14 31.58
CA ILE A 5 41.94 11.04 31.40
C ILE A 5 41.83 11.47 29.93
N LEU A 6 42.96 11.70 29.25
CA LEU A 6 43.03 12.04 27.83
C LEU A 6 42.53 10.89 26.92
N LEU A 7 42.82 9.64 27.28
CA LEU A 7 42.34 8.45 26.52
C LEU A 7 40.84 8.21 26.71
N LEU A 8 40.27 8.51 27.88
CA LEU A 8 38.85 8.38 28.13
C LEU A 8 38.03 9.46 27.39
N SER A 9 38.58 10.68 27.23
CA SER A 9 37.91 11.74 26.50
C SER A 9 37.91 11.51 24.97
N LEU A 10 38.91 10.80 24.43
CA LEU A 10 38.99 10.47 23.00
C LEU A 10 37.98 9.40 22.61
N VAL A 11 37.65 8.43 23.48
CA VAL A 11 36.67 7.36 23.21
C VAL A 11 35.24 7.92 23.25
N LEU A 12 34.97 8.95 24.02
CA LEU A 12 33.63 9.55 24.08
C LEU A 12 33.33 10.45 22.86
N ALA A 13 34.33 10.94 22.14
CA ALA A 13 34.16 11.76 20.94
C ALA A 13 33.89 10.96 19.67
N LEU A 14 34.17 9.66 19.61
CA LEU A 14 33.90 8.81 18.46
C LEU A 14 32.47 8.21 18.43
N GLY A 15 31.65 8.43 19.46
CA GLY A 15 30.30 7.88 19.58
C GLY A 15 29.18 8.72 18.92
N VAL A 16 29.45 9.89 18.35
CA VAL A 16 28.43 10.84 17.85
C VAL A 16 28.46 10.95 16.33
N GLY A 17 28.47 9.88 15.60
CA GLY A 17 28.71 9.97 14.15
C GLY A 17 27.94 9.06 13.23
N LEU A 18 26.81 8.45 13.62
CA LEU A 18 25.95 7.75 12.67
C LEU A 18 24.48 8.11 12.91
N VAL A 19 24.15 9.39 12.85
CA VAL A 19 22.83 9.78 12.39
C VAL A 19 22.83 9.49 10.88
N ALA A 20 22.56 8.24 10.50
CA ALA A 20 22.21 7.94 9.14
C ALA A 20 21.07 8.87 8.79
N CYS A 21 21.30 9.83 7.88
CA CYS A 21 20.25 10.67 7.33
C CYS A 21 19.20 9.72 6.74
N LYS A 22 18.14 9.46 7.51
CA LYS A 22 17.04 8.64 7.06
C LYS A 22 16.45 9.37 5.87
N LYS A 23 16.59 8.80 4.68
CA LYS A 23 16.08 9.40 3.45
C LYS A 23 14.59 9.65 3.65
N ASP A 24 14.14 10.90 3.55
CA ASP A 24 12.72 11.23 3.58
C ASP A 24 12.07 10.79 2.27
N SER A 25 11.39 9.66 2.28
CA SER A 25 10.74 9.10 1.10
C SER A 25 9.46 8.33 1.46
N PRO A 26 8.53 8.14 0.51
CA PRO A 26 7.35 7.31 0.68
C PRO A 26 7.66 5.90 1.20
N THR A 27 8.69 5.25 0.65
CA THR A 27 9.15 3.93 1.07
C THR A 27 9.58 3.89 2.53
N GLU A 28 10.37 4.88 2.98
CA GLU A 28 10.80 4.93 4.39
C GLU A 28 9.63 5.23 5.33
N SER A 29 8.68 6.06 4.89
CA SER A 29 7.44 6.31 5.63
C SER A 29 6.58 5.06 5.75
N TYR A 30 6.47 4.25 4.69
CA TYR A 30 5.78 2.97 4.76
C TYR A 30 6.45 1.99 5.75
N LYS A 31 7.79 1.88 5.73
CA LYS A 31 8.53 1.04 6.68
C LYS A 31 8.27 1.45 8.12
N ALA A 32 8.24 2.76 8.38
CA ALA A 32 7.97 3.29 9.70
C ALA A 32 6.51 3.08 10.14
N LEU A 33 5.55 3.22 9.22
CA LEU A 33 4.14 2.88 9.44
C LEU A 33 3.99 1.38 9.78
N PHE A 34 4.62 0.51 9.00
CA PHE A 34 4.62 -0.93 9.25
C PHE A 34 5.14 -1.25 10.66
N ALA A 35 6.26 -0.67 11.06
CA ALA A 35 6.82 -0.84 12.41
C ALA A 35 5.87 -0.33 13.50
N ALA A 36 5.19 0.80 13.29
CA ALA A 36 4.21 1.35 14.20
C ALA A 36 2.98 0.43 14.37
N VAL A 37 2.47 -0.15 13.26
CA VAL A 37 1.38 -1.14 13.30
C VAL A 37 1.81 -2.40 14.04
N LYS A 38 3.02 -2.91 13.79
CA LYS A 38 3.56 -4.08 14.50
C LYS A 38 3.72 -3.86 16.00
N SER A 39 4.08 -2.66 16.41
CA SER A 39 4.18 -2.29 17.83
C SER A 39 2.84 -1.95 18.46
N LYS A 40 1.74 -1.94 17.70
CA LYS A 40 0.38 -1.52 18.11
C LYS A 40 0.37 -0.12 18.75
N ASN A 41 1.25 0.75 18.30
CA ASN A 41 1.36 2.11 18.80
C ASN A 41 0.51 3.05 17.94
N THR A 42 -0.73 3.29 18.37
CA THR A 42 -1.71 4.10 17.63
C THR A 42 -1.22 5.53 17.35
N GLU A 43 -0.53 6.16 18.29
CA GLU A 43 0.00 7.51 18.09
C GLU A 43 1.12 7.52 17.04
N ALA A 44 1.98 6.50 17.05
CA ALA A 44 2.99 6.34 16.01
C ALA A 44 2.35 6.04 14.64
N ILE A 45 1.24 5.27 14.59
CA ILE A 45 0.50 5.02 13.36
C ILE A 45 -0.07 6.33 12.80
N LYS A 46 -0.77 7.12 13.63
CA LYS A 46 -1.34 8.42 13.26
C LYS A 46 -0.29 9.37 12.66
N LYS A 47 0.93 9.35 13.20
CA LYS A 47 2.05 10.18 12.73
C LYS A 47 2.36 9.96 11.24
N TRP A 48 2.12 8.77 10.70
CA TRP A 48 2.41 8.43 9.31
C TRP A 48 1.20 8.55 8.38
N MET A 49 0.09 9.11 8.86
CA MET A 49 -1.15 9.36 8.11
C MET A 49 -1.25 10.83 7.72
N SER A 50 -1.80 11.13 6.55
CA SER A 50 -2.12 12.50 6.15
C SER A 50 -3.26 13.07 7.00
N LYS A 51 -3.36 14.39 7.06
CA LYS A 51 -4.48 15.08 7.74
C LYS A 51 -5.83 14.62 7.21
N SER A 52 -5.96 14.44 5.90
CA SER A 52 -7.16 13.93 5.26
C SER A 52 -7.46 12.48 5.66
N THR A 53 -6.43 11.62 5.77
CA THR A 53 -6.59 10.24 6.24
C THR A 53 -7.04 10.19 7.71
N LEU A 54 -6.52 11.07 8.57
CA LEU A 54 -6.98 11.18 9.96
C LEU A 54 -8.47 11.56 10.03
N GLY A 55 -8.90 12.59 9.30
CA GLY A 55 -10.31 12.99 9.23
C GLY A 55 -11.23 11.90 8.65
N PHE A 56 -10.74 11.17 7.66
CA PHE A 56 -11.44 10.00 7.11
C PHE A 56 -11.65 8.91 8.18
N ALA A 57 -10.61 8.60 8.96
CA ALA A 57 -10.69 7.65 10.06
C ALA A 57 -11.73 8.03 11.12
N GLU A 58 -11.78 9.31 11.50
CA GLU A 58 -12.78 9.82 12.43
C GLU A 58 -14.21 9.64 11.90
N SER A 59 -14.40 9.89 10.61
CA SER A 59 -15.69 9.71 9.94
C SER A 59 -16.12 8.25 9.93
N VAL A 60 -15.18 7.33 9.64
CA VAL A 60 -15.43 5.87 9.70
C VAL A 60 -15.76 5.43 11.11
N ALA A 61 -15.02 5.91 12.12
CA ALA A 61 -15.25 5.60 13.53
C ALA A 61 -16.68 6.00 13.98
N LYS A 62 -17.10 7.22 13.61
CA LYS A 62 -18.46 7.72 13.88
C LYS A 62 -19.54 6.87 13.21
N GLN A 63 -19.35 6.51 11.93
CA GLN A 63 -20.31 5.69 11.19
C GLN A 63 -20.44 4.28 11.77
N GLN A 64 -19.35 3.72 12.28
CA GLN A 64 -19.31 2.37 12.85
C GLN A 64 -19.57 2.36 14.35
N ASN A 65 -19.81 3.52 14.97
CA ASN A 65 -20.01 3.68 16.40
C ASN A 65 -18.91 2.99 17.22
N GLN A 66 -17.65 3.20 16.86
CA GLN A 66 -16.48 2.61 17.51
C GLN A 66 -15.40 3.66 17.80
N PRO A 67 -14.49 3.41 18.75
CA PRO A 67 -13.33 4.29 18.97
C PRO A 67 -12.46 4.41 17.72
N VAL A 68 -11.95 5.61 17.47
CA VAL A 68 -11.10 5.88 16.29
C VAL A 68 -9.79 5.07 16.31
N GLU A 69 -9.31 4.71 17.50
CA GLU A 69 -8.13 3.85 17.69
C GLU A 69 -8.30 2.49 17.01
N LYS A 70 -9.53 1.94 17.03
CA LYS A 70 -9.86 0.69 16.33
C LYS A 70 -9.71 0.80 14.82
N VAL A 71 -10.00 1.97 14.26
CA VAL A 71 -9.84 2.24 12.82
C VAL A 71 -8.37 2.29 12.43
N PHE A 72 -7.50 2.76 13.34
CA PHE A 72 -6.06 2.86 13.07
C PHE A 72 -5.28 1.56 13.27
N GLU A 73 -5.80 0.58 14.02
CA GLU A 73 -5.06 -0.64 14.40
C GLU A 73 -4.38 -1.35 13.22
N ASN A 74 -4.95 -1.21 12.02
CA ASN A 74 -4.48 -1.89 10.82
C ASN A 74 -3.68 -1.00 9.84
N GLY A 75 -3.44 0.27 10.18
CA GLY A 75 -2.71 1.18 9.28
C GLY A 75 -3.38 1.44 7.94
N PHE A 76 -4.68 1.19 7.80
CA PHE A 76 -5.49 1.38 6.58
C PHE A 76 -5.06 0.60 5.33
N THR A 77 -4.09 -0.30 5.42
CA THR A 77 -3.64 -1.09 4.28
C THR A 77 -3.61 -2.58 4.61
N GLY A 78 -3.95 -3.43 3.64
CA GLY A 78 -3.87 -4.89 3.78
C GLY A 78 -2.44 -5.37 4.00
N THR A 79 -1.47 -4.66 3.45
CA THR A 79 -0.04 -5.01 3.48
C THR A 79 0.60 -4.84 4.87
N THR A 80 0.08 -3.94 5.72
CA THR A 80 0.61 -3.74 7.08
C THR A 80 0.33 -4.91 8.03
N PHE A 81 -0.57 -5.83 7.67
CA PHE A 81 -0.82 -7.06 8.43
C PHE A 81 0.13 -8.23 8.12
N ALA A 82 1.00 -8.10 7.13
CA ALA A 82 1.96 -9.15 6.81
C ALA A 82 2.81 -9.52 8.04
N ALA A 83 3.23 -10.77 8.17
CA ALA A 83 4.04 -11.23 9.30
C ALA A 83 5.41 -10.52 9.36
N SER A 84 6.02 -10.29 8.21
CA SER A 84 7.26 -9.54 8.01
C SER A 84 7.03 -8.36 7.08
N LEU A 85 7.98 -7.43 7.05
CA LEU A 85 7.93 -6.29 6.14
C LEU A 85 7.79 -6.78 4.70
N PRO A 86 6.72 -6.38 3.97
CA PRO A 86 6.50 -6.80 2.59
C PRO A 86 7.58 -6.28 1.66
N GLU A 87 7.73 -6.95 0.51
CA GLU A 87 8.53 -6.44 -0.59
C GLU A 87 7.93 -5.15 -1.12
N MET A 88 8.79 -4.18 -1.43
CA MET A 88 8.44 -2.88 -1.98
C MET A 88 9.23 -2.64 -3.25
N ARG A 89 8.60 -2.02 -4.24
CA ARG A 89 9.23 -1.61 -5.49
C ARG A 89 8.61 -0.33 -6.04
N ASP A 90 9.18 0.21 -7.09
CA ASP A 90 8.62 1.28 -7.93
C ASP A 90 8.12 2.50 -7.12
N GLU A 91 9.03 3.05 -6.26
CA GLU A 91 8.77 4.34 -5.63
C GLU A 91 8.73 5.44 -6.69
N ARG A 92 7.61 6.16 -6.75
CA ARG A 92 7.39 7.26 -7.70
C ARG A 92 7.02 8.52 -6.94
N ILE A 93 7.60 9.62 -7.33
CA ILE A 93 7.35 10.93 -6.73
C ILE A 93 7.15 11.94 -7.85
N LYS A 94 6.08 12.73 -7.72
CA LYS A 94 5.81 13.90 -8.56
C LYS A 94 5.27 15.00 -7.67
N ASP A 95 5.98 16.11 -7.60
CA ASP A 95 5.68 17.23 -6.72
C ASP A 95 5.57 16.78 -5.24
N ASN A 96 4.42 16.99 -4.61
CA ASN A 96 4.13 16.53 -3.26
C ASN A 96 3.35 15.21 -3.22
N MET A 97 3.18 14.52 -4.34
CA MET A 97 2.50 13.23 -4.43
C MET A 97 3.52 12.10 -4.61
N GLY A 98 3.31 11.00 -3.92
CA GLY A 98 4.15 9.81 -4.00
C GLY A 98 3.32 8.55 -4.10
N ALA A 99 3.92 7.50 -4.63
CA ALA A 99 3.35 6.15 -4.64
C ALA A 99 4.46 5.10 -4.46
N VAL A 100 4.12 3.99 -3.81
CA VAL A 100 5.00 2.83 -3.64
C VAL A 100 4.21 1.57 -3.90
N GLU A 101 4.70 0.69 -4.76
CA GLU A 101 4.12 -0.65 -4.89
C GLU A 101 4.60 -1.54 -3.76
N VAL A 102 3.66 -2.14 -3.04
CA VAL A 102 3.89 -3.05 -1.92
C VAL A 102 3.22 -4.39 -2.20
N TRP A 103 3.95 -5.48 -2.01
CA TRP A 103 3.43 -6.83 -2.23
C TRP A 103 2.42 -7.23 -1.16
N ASN A 104 1.18 -7.51 -1.57
CA ASN A 104 0.17 -8.07 -0.69
C ASN A 104 0.12 -9.59 -0.83
N SER A 105 0.72 -10.30 0.11
CA SER A 105 0.79 -11.76 0.11
C SER A 105 -0.57 -12.46 0.30
N LYS A 106 -1.58 -11.78 0.85
CA LYS A 106 -2.92 -12.35 1.03
C LYS A 106 -3.67 -12.47 -0.29
N VAL A 107 -3.54 -11.46 -1.15
CA VAL A 107 -4.24 -11.41 -2.44
C VAL A 107 -3.29 -11.68 -3.62
N GLN A 108 -2.00 -11.93 -3.34
CA GLN A 108 -0.95 -12.22 -4.33
C GLN A 108 -0.87 -11.15 -5.44
N LYS A 109 -0.86 -9.88 -5.02
CA LYS A 109 -0.83 -8.72 -5.93
C LYS A 109 0.03 -7.60 -5.37
N TRP A 110 0.58 -6.80 -6.27
CA TRP A 110 1.16 -5.51 -5.95
C TRP A 110 0.05 -4.49 -5.71
N GLU A 111 0.12 -3.80 -4.58
CA GLU A 111 -0.77 -2.69 -4.22
C GLU A 111 -0.01 -1.38 -4.34
N ASP A 112 -0.59 -0.42 -5.04
CA ASP A 112 -0.02 0.91 -5.21
C ASP A 112 -0.53 1.81 -4.09
N LEU A 113 0.33 2.09 -3.10
CA LEU A 113 -0.02 2.86 -1.92
C LEU A 113 0.24 4.36 -2.15
N PRO A 114 -0.76 5.22 -1.94
CA PRO A 114 -0.65 6.66 -2.12
C PRO A 114 0.05 7.33 -0.94
N PHE A 115 0.92 8.28 -1.23
CA PHE A 115 1.56 9.14 -0.24
C PHE A 115 1.47 10.62 -0.65
N ILE A 116 1.37 11.49 0.36
CA ILE A 116 1.45 12.94 0.18
C ILE A 116 2.55 13.51 1.07
N LYS A 117 3.27 14.49 0.58
CA LYS A 117 4.28 15.19 1.38
C LYS A 117 3.63 16.34 2.13
N GLU A 118 3.66 16.27 3.46
CA GLU A 118 3.30 17.34 4.37
C GLU A 118 4.56 17.97 4.99
N ASP A 119 4.41 18.99 5.83
CA ASP A 119 5.53 19.74 6.42
C ASP A 119 6.52 18.86 7.20
N ASP A 120 6.02 17.80 7.83
CA ASP A 120 6.78 16.86 8.66
C ASP A 120 7.12 15.52 7.95
N GLY A 121 7.01 15.47 6.61
CA GLY A 121 7.43 14.34 5.79
C GLY A 121 6.31 13.66 5.02
N TRP A 122 6.62 12.49 4.46
CA TRP A 122 5.66 11.71 3.67
C TRP A 122 4.64 10.99 4.54
N LYS A 123 3.36 11.05 4.13
CA LYS A 123 2.21 10.50 4.85
C LYS A 123 1.40 9.59 3.94
N LEU A 124 0.88 8.51 4.47
CA LEU A 124 -0.08 7.65 3.77
C LEU A 124 -1.37 8.45 3.49
N ALA A 125 -1.79 8.53 2.23
CA ALA A 125 -2.79 9.46 1.71
C ALA A 125 -4.11 8.76 1.31
N ILE A 126 -4.60 7.82 2.13
CA ILE A 126 -5.85 7.09 1.85
C ILE A 126 -7.06 8.05 1.86
N GLY A 127 -7.14 8.95 2.84
CA GLY A 127 -8.22 9.94 2.90
C GLY A 127 -8.20 10.89 1.70
N ASP A 128 -7.01 11.30 1.24
CA ASP A 128 -6.82 12.14 0.06
C ASP A 128 -7.27 11.42 -1.23
N LEU A 129 -7.01 10.11 -1.32
CA LEU A 129 -7.48 9.28 -2.43
C LEU A 129 -9.01 9.25 -2.49
N PHE A 130 -9.69 9.03 -1.35
CA PHE A 130 -11.15 9.01 -1.27
C PHE A 130 -11.78 10.39 -1.47
N ALA A 131 -11.12 11.45 -1.03
CA ALA A 131 -11.55 12.83 -1.25
C ALA A 131 -11.34 13.31 -2.70
N GLY A 132 -10.59 12.56 -3.51
CA GLY A 132 -10.25 12.93 -4.89
C GLY A 132 -9.18 14.02 -5.00
N THR A 133 -8.46 14.31 -3.92
CA THR A 133 -7.38 15.30 -3.88
C THR A 133 -6.01 14.71 -4.20
N TYR A 134 -5.85 13.39 -4.10
CA TYR A 134 -4.65 12.69 -4.50
C TYR A 134 -4.58 12.50 -6.01
N GLN A 135 -3.43 12.84 -6.60
CA GLN A 135 -3.11 12.57 -8.01
C GLN A 135 -1.94 11.60 -8.08
N SER A 136 -2.13 10.47 -8.76
CA SER A 136 -1.05 9.49 -8.92
C SER A 136 0.16 10.10 -9.65
N PRO A 137 1.39 9.84 -9.19
CA PRO A 137 2.62 10.26 -9.87
C PRO A 137 2.90 9.48 -11.17
N GLY A 138 1.97 8.64 -11.59
CA GLY A 138 2.02 7.83 -12.81
C GLY A 138 1.71 6.35 -12.54
N PRO A 139 1.60 5.53 -13.62
CA PRO A 139 1.30 4.11 -13.49
C PRO A 139 2.46 3.36 -12.80
N GLY A 140 2.12 2.44 -11.90
CA GLY A 140 3.06 1.53 -11.27
C GLY A 140 3.62 0.48 -12.23
N GLN A 141 4.65 -0.24 -11.78
CA GLN A 141 5.26 -1.30 -12.59
C GLN A 141 4.26 -2.42 -12.89
N ALA A 142 3.42 -2.79 -11.94
CA ALA A 142 2.37 -3.80 -12.17
C ALA A 142 1.36 -3.38 -13.24
N ALA A 143 1.02 -2.09 -13.32
CA ALA A 143 0.15 -1.56 -14.36
C ALA A 143 0.82 -1.58 -15.73
N LYS A 144 2.11 -1.24 -15.80
CA LYS A 144 2.92 -1.30 -17.02
C LYS A 144 3.07 -2.73 -17.52
N ASP A 145 3.38 -3.67 -16.63
CA ASP A 145 3.50 -5.10 -16.94
C ASP A 145 2.18 -5.65 -17.53
N ALA A 146 1.05 -5.25 -16.94
CA ALA A 146 -0.27 -5.65 -17.43
C ALA A 146 -0.59 -5.04 -18.82
N GLU A 147 -0.22 -3.80 -19.06
CA GLU A 147 -0.39 -3.15 -20.36
C GLU A 147 0.46 -3.81 -21.46
N GLU A 148 1.71 -4.16 -21.15
CA GLU A 148 2.60 -4.86 -22.09
C GLU A 148 2.08 -6.26 -22.40
N ALA A 149 1.61 -7.01 -21.40
CA ALA A 149 0.99 -8.32 -21.60
C ALA A 149 -0.24 -8.23 -22.54
N ASN A 150 -1.07 -7.20 -22.37
CA ASN A 150 -2.22 -6.97 -23.21
C ASN A 150 -1.83 -6.60 -24.67
N LYS A 151 -0.77 -5.81 -24.87
CA LYS A 151 -0.24 -5.47 -26.19
C LYS A 151 0.29 -6.71 -26.92
N MET A 152 1.02 -7.58 -26.22
CA MET A 152 1.52 -8.85 -26.79
C MET A 152 0.38 -9.77 -27.18
N SER A 153 -0.65 -9.88 -26.34
CA SER A 153 -1.82 -10.72 -26.61
C SER A 153 -2.59 -10.27 -27.85
N ASN A 154 -2.75 -8.96 -28.04
CA ASN A 154 -3.43 -8.38 -29.19
C ASN A 154 -2.62 -8.50 -30.49
N ASN A 155 -1.29 -8.49 -30.44
CA ASN A 155 -0.43 -8.65 -31.61
C ASN A 155 -0.39 -10.10 -32.14
N ILE A 156 -0.62 -11.09 -31.27
CA ILE A 156 -0.68 -12.50 -31.70
C ILE A 156 -1.93 -12.75 -32.56
N ILE A 157 -3.00 -12.00 -32.36
CA ILE A 157 -4.25 -12.12 -33.12
C ILE A 157 -4.16 -11.46 -34.51
N GLN A 158 -3.17 -10.59 -34.73
CA GLN A 158 -2.98 -9.83 -35.98
C GLN A 158 -1.78 -10.29 -36.82
N ALA A 159 -1.25 -11.49 -36.62
CA ALA A 159 -0.18 -11.99 -37.48
C ALA A 159 -0.70 -12.11 -38.94
N PRO A 160 -0.13 -11.39 -39.92
CA PRO A 160 -0.57 -11.47 -41.31
C PRO A 160 -0.15 -12.83 -41.86
N GLY A 161 -1.11 -13.71 -42.11
CA GLY A 161 -0.83 -14.98 -42.74
C GLY A 161 -1.73 -16.17 -42.33
N MET A 162 -2.58 -16.05 -41.35
CA MET A 162 -3.58 -17.09 -41.02
C MET A 162 -4.94 -16.78 -41.66
N ASN A 163 -4.99 -16.89 -42.99
CA ASN A 163 -6.23 -17.06 -43.71
C ASN A 163 -6.60 -18.57 -43.62
N GLY A 164 -7.17 -18.93 -42.49
CA GLY A 164 -7.52 -20.30 -42.17
C GLY A 164 -8.68 -20.33 -41.21
N ASN A 165 -9.87 -20.64 -41.77
CA ASN A 165 -11.06 -21.05 -41.08
C ASN A 165 -10.73 -22.10 -40.01
N ILE A 166 -10.29 -21.64 -38.79
CA ILE A 166 -10.09 -22.53 -37.68
C ILE A 166 -11.29 -22.37 -36.75
N ASN A 167 -12.32 -23.13 -37.06
CA ASN A 167 -13.32 -23.53 -36.10
C ASN A 167 -12.67 -24.57 -35.14
N VAL A 168 -11.64 -24.16 -34.42
CA VAL A 168 -11.10 -24.94 -33.31
C VAL A 168 -11.57 -24.27 -32.04
N MET A 169 -12.76 -24.62 -31.63
CA MET A 169 -13.11 -24.54 -30.21
C MET A 169 -12.10 -25.45 -29.46
N PRO A 170 -11.27 -24.94 -28.56
CA PRO A 170 -10.54 -25.81 -27.64
C PRO A 170 -11.62 -26.52 -26.81
N LYS A 171 -11.71 -27.85 -26.93
CA LYS A 171 -12.42 -28.67 -25.96
C LYS A 171 -11.76 -28.44 -24.60
N VAL A 172 -12.29 -27.53 -23.83
CA VAL A 172 -11.96 -27.38 -22.43
C VAL A 172 -12.50 -28.61 -21.72
N ASN A 173 -11.58 -29.54 -21.46
CA ASN A 173 -11.84 -30.66 -20.58
C ASN A 173 -12.09 -30.04 -19.18
N GLY A 174 -13.36 -30.16 -18.74
CA GLY A 174 -13.82 -29.51 -17.51
C GLY A 174 -13.05 -29.95 -16.29
N LYS A 175 -12.32 -28.98 -15.70
CA LYS A 175 -12.10 -28.83 -14.25
C LYS A 175 -11.48 -27.47 -14.06
N ASN A 176 -12.24 -26.59 -13.43
CA ASN A 176 -11.94 -25.25 -12.93
C ASN A 176 -11.94 -24.11 -13.97
N PRO A 177 -12.99 -23.27 -13.99
CA PRO A 177 -12.92 -21.98 -14.64
C PRO A 177 -11.99 -21.06 -13.82
N VAL A 178 -10.89 -20.62 -14.44
CA VAL A 178 -10.11 -19.50 -13.95
C VAL A 178 -11.00 -18.26 -14.09
N PRO A 179 -11.32 -17.53 -13.02
CA PRO A 179 -12.11 -16.32 -13.14
C PRO A 179 -11.31 -15.28 -13.94
N MET A 180 -11.87 -14.86 -15.07
CA MET A 180 -11.36 -13.71 -15.80
C MET A 180 -11.46 -12.47 -14.88
N PRO A 181 -10.38 -11.67 -14.68
CA PRO A 181 -10.49 -10.45 -13.92
C PRO A 181 -11.46 -9.50 -14.63
N PRO A 182 -12.39 -8.85 -13.90
CA PRO A 182 -13.27 -7.87 -14.51
C PRO A 182 -12.45 -6.71 -15.06
N PRO A 183 -12.90 -6.04 -16.15
CA PRO A 183 -12.23 -4.88 -16.69
C PRO A 183 -12.08 -3.84 -15.60
N ALA A 184 -10.89 -3.25 -15.50
CA ALA A 184 -10.54 -2.24 -14.50
C ALA A 184 -11.48 -1.01 -14.63
N SER A 185 -12.54 -1.02 -13.84
CA SER A 185 -13.34 0.15 -13.57
C SER A 185 -12.62 0.96 -12.50
N ASN A 186 -11.98 2.05 -12.89
CA ASN A 186 -11.19 2.95 -12.04
C ASN A 186 -12.05 3.79 -11.08
N LYS A 187 -13.12 3.22 -10.52
CA LYS A 187 -13.84 3.82 -9.38
C LYS A 187 -14.20 2.72 -8.40
N PRO A 188 -13.53 2.62 -7.23
CA PRO A 188 -14.04 1.78 -6.17
C PRO A 188 -15.39 2.36 -5.72
N SER A 189 -16.45 1.59 -5.93
CA SER A 189 -17.77 1.98 -5.44
C SER A 189 -17.74 1.93 -3.91
N MET A 190 -17.97 3.09 -3.28
CA MET A 190 -18.03 3.25 -1.84
C MET A 190 -18.99 2.25 -1.15
N LYS A 191 -20.00 1.76 -1.88
CA LYS A 191 -20.95 0.75 -1.41
C LYS A 191 -20.32 -0.65 -1.20
N GLN A 192 -19.39 -1.08 -2.07
CA GLN A 192 -18.81 -2.43 -1.96
C GLN A 192 -17.90 -2.60 -0.75
N ASN A 193 -17.15 -1.54 -0.37
CA ASN A 193 -16.33 -1.59 0.84
C ASN A 193 -17.17 -1.55 2.12
N LEU A 194 -18.30 -0.84 2.10
CA LEU A 194 -19.21 -0.76 3.24
C LEU A 194 -19.92 -2.10 3.51
N ASP A 195 -20.27 -2.84 2.45
CA ASP A 195 -20.93 -4.14 2.57
C ASP A 195 -20.00 -5.25 3.02
N GLN A 196 -18.72 -5.18 2.67
CA GLN A 196 -17.72 -6.13 3.19
C GLN A 196 -17.39 -5.89 4.68
N MET A 197 -17.40 -4.63 5.12
CA MET A 197 -17.23 -4.29 6.54
C MET A 197 -18.43 -4.73 7.41
N LYS A 198 -19.64 -4.74 6.85
CA LYS A 198 -20.85 -5.21 7.56
C LYS A 198 -20.89 -6.73 7.74
N LYS A 199 -20.34 -7.52 6.83
CA LYS A 199 -20.34 -8.99 6.93
C LYS A 199 -19.33 -9.58 7.91
N GLY A 200 -18.35 -8.80 8.38
CA GLY A 200 -17.33 -9.24 9.34
C GLY A 200 -17.78 -9.27 10.82
N ASN A 201 -18.97 -8.77 11.15
CA ASN A 201 -19.35 -8.53 12.56
C ASN A 201 -20.55 -9.36 13.07
N THR A 202 -20.82 -10.52 12.50
CA THR A 202 -21.92 -11.40 12.98
C THR A 202 -21.42 -12.67 13.66
N ASN A 203 -20.38 -12.61 14.49
CA ASN A 203 -20.05 -13.67 15.42
C ASN A 203 -19.81 -13.07 16.81
N SER A 204 -20.88 -12.73 17.50
CA SER A 204 -20.89 -12.60 18.97
C SER A 204 -21.55 -13.84 19.53
N PRO A 205 -20.89 -14.63 20.40
CA PRO A 205 -21.56 -15.71 21.10
C PRO A 205 -22.46 -15.13 22.17
N ALA A 206 -23.70 -15.62 22.20
CA ALA A 206 -24.60 -15.45 23.34
C ALA A 206 -24.05 -16.25 24.53
N GLN A 207 -23.77 -15.60 25.61
CA GLN A 207 -24.06 -15.85 27.04
C GLN A 207 -23.33 -14.84 27.88
#